data_709c5deb7b616a377b98301ede7e9bf3
#
_entry.id   709c5deb7b616a377b98301ede7e9bf3
#
_cell.length_a   1.000
_cell.length_b   1.000
_cell.length_c   1.000
_cell.angle_alpha   90.00
_cell.angle_beta   90.00
_cell.angle_gamma   90.00
#
_symmetry.space_group_name_H-M   'P 1'
#
loop_
_entity.id
_entity.type
_entity.pdbx_description
1 polymer ?
#
loop_
_entity_poly.entity_id
_entity_poly.type
_entity_poly.pdbx_seq_one_letter_code
_entity_poly.pdbx_strand_id
1 'polypeptide(L)'
;MQNIKLVINEYGPIRNAELDFAPMMVFTGNSNLGKSYVNYLWYYFISSFTPVVLSEFMAPKMVADEDVEEISFKKDDLRLWINRHAESFLQKLLNDNSLVCNVNFIFDIEDEINIKVERKISQRGDNAEDYVAYKVSINEKEASAFPGFFGLKDAVVYALGPYLQRYLFDRAYKVVILPPARGSLVGENFSVKDKVSRSSGLYANFLQDYDFALRSVWGSGSDEQFFNARIKKLVGGELKTKEGIQYLELPTGRSLPLSAAASSIRELSPLLFFLKNHYGTNVSFCLEEPEAHLHPQMQVDVADMLAICLNKGYLFQITTHSDYMMQRFNQLFKLGALKEKDNNLFEEYAQKNSLNKDTYLDKNIVKGYYFT
;
A
#
# COMPACT_ATOMS: atom_id res chain seq x y z
N MET A 1 -2.60 -16.60 -0.83
CA MET A 1 -2.74 -15.65 -1.98
C MET A 1 -2.98 -16.40 -3.26
N GLN A 2 -3.81 -15.84 -4.14
CA GLN A 2 -4.07 -16.37 -5.47
C GLN A 2 -2.86 -16.18 -6.40
N ASN A 3 -2.81 -16.98 -7.48
CA ASN A 3 -1.79 -16.78 -8.52
C ASN A 3 -2.24 -15.63 -9.43
N ILE A 4 -1.54 -14.50 -9.33
CA ILE A 4 -1.83 -13.29 -10.10
C ILE A 4 -0.66 -13.04 -11.04
N LYS A 5 -0.95 -12.90 -12.33
CA LYS A 5 0.05 -12.63 -13.38
C LYS A 5 -0.29 -11.34 -14.12
N LEU A 6 0.73 -10.57 -14.45
CA LEU A 6 0.67 -9.40 -15.32
C LEU A 6 1.39 -9.72 -16.63
N VAL A 7 0.69 -9.61 -17.75
CA VAL A 7 1.27 -9.66 -19.11
C VAL A 7 1.26 -8.23 -19.65
N ILE A 8 2.42 -7.74 -20.04
CA ILE A 8 2.61 -6.41 -20.64
C ILE A 8 2.96 -6.63 -22.11
N ASN A 9 2.05 -6.30 -23.01
CA ASN A 9 2.33 -6.26 -24.44
C ASN A 9 3.09 -4.97 -24.80
N GLU A 10 2.58 -3.83 -24.31
CA GLU A 10 3.19 -2.52 -24.50
C GLU A 10 2.81 -1.58 -23.35
N TYR A 11 3.80 -0.99 -22.67
CA TYR A 11 3.58 0.05 -21.67
C TYR A 11 4.84 0.88 -21.44
N GLY A 12 4.81 2.15 -21.83
CA GLY A 12 6.00 2.99 -21.81
C GLY A 12 7.16 2.35 -22.60
N PRO A 13 8.32 2.15 -21.99
CA PRO A 13 9.47 1.50 -22.65
C PRO A 13 9.37 -0.04 -22.68
N ILE A 14 8.39 -0.65 -21.98
CA ILE A 14 8.31 -2.10 -21.79
C ILE A 14 7.56 -2.74 -22.94
N ARG A 15 8.09 -3.86 -23.42
CA ARG A 15 7.49 -4.70 -24.45
C ARG A 15 7.58 -6.17 -24.07
N ASN A 16 6.49 -6.92 -24.28
CA ASN A 16 6.42 -8.38 -24.18
C ASN A 16 7.03 -8.94 -22.86
N ALA A 17 6.57 -8.45 -21.72
CA ALA A 17 7.00 -8.89 -20.41
C ALA A 17 5.89 -9.62 -19.65
N GLU A 18 6.28 -10.62 -18.86
CA GLU A 18 5.38 -11.32 -17.94
C GLU A 18 5.93 -11.26 -16.52
N LEU A 19 5.08 -10.94 -15.57
CA LEU A 19 5.43 -10.85 -14.16
C LEU A 19 4.37 -11.54 -13.30
N ASP A 20 4.81 -12.29 -12.31
CA ASP A 20 3.92 -12.86 -11.30
C ASP A 20 3.93 -11.99 -10.04
N PHE A 21 2.79 -11.87 -9.41
CA PHE A 21 2.67 -11.18 -8.14
C PHE A 21 3.38 -11.93 -7.01
N ALA A 22 3.94 -11.16 -6.09
CA ALA A 22 4.40 -11.64 -4.80
C ALA A 22 4.19 -10.55 -3.73
N PRO A 23 4.05 -10.93 -2.45
CA PRO A 23 3.95 -9.98 -1.35
C PRO A 23 5.04 -8.91 -1.33
N MET A 24 6.25 -9.26 -1.72
CA MET A 24 7.31 -8.30 -1.99
C MET A 24 7.85 -8.51 -3.41
N MET A 25 7.85 -7.44 -4.19
CA MET A 25 8.41 -7.40 -5.53
C MET A 25 9.50 -6.35 -5.58
N VAL A 26 10.68 -6.71 -6.08
CA VAL A 26 11.83 -5.81 -6.19
C VAL A 26 12.21 -5.66 -7.65
N PHE A 27 12.13 -4.42 -8.15
CA PHE A 27 12.48 -4.05 -9.53
C PHE A 27 13.82 -3.33 -9.52
N THR A 28 14.84 -3.93 -10.13
CA THR A 28 16.19 -3.38 -10.21
C THR A 28 16.74 -3.44 -11.63
N GLY A 29 17.90 -2.86 -11.90
CA GLY A 29 18.52 -2.80 -13.22
C GLY A 29 18.77 -1.38 -13.70
N ASN A 30 19.09 -1.22 -15.00
CA ASN A 30 19.48 0.06 -15.60
C ASN A 30 18.36 1.12 -15.53
N SER A 31 18.73 2.39 -15.55
CA SER A 31 17.79 3.52 -15.55
C SER A 31 16.97 3.58 -16.85
N ASN A 32 15.78 4.17 -16.77
CA ASN A 32 14.90 4.44 -17.91
C ASN A 32 14.34 3.20 -18.64
N LEU A 33 14.39 2.02 -18.03
CA LEU A 33 13.87 0.78 -18.60
C LEU A 33 12.46 0.41 -18.12
N GLY A 34 11.80 1.28 -17.37
CA GLY A 34 10.40 1.09 -17.01
C GLY A 34 10.14 0.46 -15.64
N LYS A 35 11.12 0.37 -14.74
CA LYS A 35 10.92 -0.15 -13.37
C LYS A 35 9.75 0.54 -12.66
N SER A 36 9.75 1.87 -12.62
CA SER A 36 8.66 2.66 -12.02
C SER A 36 7.33 2.43 -12.74
N TYR A 37 7.33 2.26 -14.06
CA TYR A 37 6.13 1.94 -14.83
C TYR A 37 5.50 0.62 -14.35
N VAL A 38 6.28 -0.45 -14.20
CA VAL A 38 5.78 -1.72 -13.66
C VAL A 38 5.28 -1.55 -12.23
N ASN A 39 5.98 -0.77 -11.43
CA ASN A 39 5.55 -0.47 -10.05
C ASN A 39 4.17 0.20 -10.01
N TYR A 40 3.91 1.16 -10.93
CA TYR A 40 2.61 1.83 -11.05
C TYR A 40 1.50 0.91 -11.58
N LEU A 41 1.82 -0.09 -12.41
CA LEU A 41 0.85 -1.12 -12.81
C LEU A 41 0.38 -1.94 -11.61
N TRP A 42 1.29 -2.33 -10.73
CA TRP A 42 0.92 -3.04 -9.52
C TRP A 42 0.17 -2.15 -8.53
N TYR A 43 0.55 -0.87 -8.39
CA TYR A 43 -0.22 0.12 -7.65
C TYR A 43 -1.65 0.22 -8.19
N TYR A 44 -1.81 0.36 -9.50
CA TYR A 44 -3.11 0.37 -10.15
C TYR A 44 -3.91 -0.90 -9.84
N PHE A 45 -3.31 -2.08 -10.06
CA PHE A 45 -4.01 -3.35 -9.88
C PHE A 45 -4.55 -3.52 -8.45
N ILE A 46 -3.72 -3.27 -7.43
CA ILE A 46 -4.17 -3.39 -6.04
C ILE A 46 -5.20 -2.30 -5.71
N SER A 47 -5.02 -1.08 -6.24
CA SER A 47 -5.97 0.02 -6.08
C SER A 47 -7.33 -0.25 -6.74
N SER A 48 -7.38 -1.09 -7.77
CA SER A 48 -8.63 -1.44 -8.47
C SER A 48 -9.64 -2.14 -7.55
N PHE A 49 -9.18 -2.68 -6.44
CA PHE A 49 -10.05 -3.30 -5.41
C PHE A 49 -10.29 -2.37 -4.20
N THR A 50 -9.95 -1.09 -4.30
CA THR A 50 -10.33 -0.11 -3.28
C THR A 50 -11.72 0.46 -3.57
N PRO A 51 -12.48 0.91 -2.55
CA PRO A 51 -13.82 1.48 -2.76
C PRO A 51 -13.86 2.60 -3.78
N VAL A 52 -12.83 3.45 -3.81
CA VAL A 52 -12.75 4.61 -4.71
C VAL A 52 -12.73 4.15 -6.18
N VAL A 53 -11.86 3.21 -6.53
CA VAL A 53 -11.73 2.72 -7.92
C VAL A 53 -12.89 1.80 -8.30
N LEU A 54 -13.32 0.91 -7.38
CA LEU A 54 -14.49 0.06 -7.61
C LEU A 54 -15.79 0.83 -7.83
N SER A 55 -15.92 2.04 -7.29
CA SER A 55 -17.09 2.86 -7.51
C SER A 55 -17.32 3.16 -8.99
N GLU A 56 -16.25 3.29 -9.79
CA GLU A 56 -16.33 3.49 -11.23
C GLU A 56 -16.84 2.23 -11.96
N PHE A 57 -16.42 1.03 -11.52
CA PHE A 57 -16.94 -0.25 -12.04
C PHE A 57 -18.40 -0.48 -11.68
N MET A 58 -18.79 -0.12 -10.46
CA MET A 58 -20.14 -0.35 -9.94
C MET A 58 -21.15 0.70 -10.41
N ALA A 59 -20.72 1.91 -10.76
CA ALA A 59 -21.60 3.01 -11.13
C ALA A 59 -22.67 2.66 -12.20
N PRO A 60 -22.34 2.01 -13.33
CA PRO A 60 -23.33 1.65 -14.34
C PRO A 60 -24.25 0.49 -13.91
N LYS A 61 -23.90 -0.27 -12.87
CA LYS A 61 -24.68 -1.41 -12.36
C LYS A 61 -25.67 -0.99 -11.26
N MET A 62 -25.52 0.22 -10.74
CA MET A 62 -26.31 0.78 -9.63
C MET A 62 -27.15 1.99 -10.11
N VAL A 63 -27.70 1.91 -11.33
CA VAL A 63 -28.51 2.99 -11.89
C VAL A 63 -29.92 2.95 -11.31
N ALA A 64 -30.25 4.03 -10.61
CA ALA A 64 -31.59 4.61 -10.47
C ALA A 64 -32.62 4.03 -9.50
N ASP A 65 -32.41 2.97 -8.75
CA ASP A 65 -33.38 2.60 -7.72
C ASP A 65 -32.78 2.63 -6.33
N GLU A 66 -33.37 3.42 -5.44
CA GLU A 66 -32.98 3.50 -4.03
C GLU A 66 -33.24 2.16 -3.27
N ASP A 67 -33.92 1.23 -3.92
CA ASP A 67 -34.36 -0.06 -3.40
C ASP A 67 -33.69 -1.27 -4.08
N VAL A 68 -32.53 -1.11 -4.74
CA VAL A 68 -31.83 -2.26 -5.34
C VAL A 68 -31.39 -3.22 -4.24
N GLU A 69 -32.06 -4.37 -4.14
CA GLU A 69 -31.78 -5.41 -3.16
C GLU A 69 -30.69 -6.38 -3.62
N GLU A 70 -30.51 -6.57 -4.93
CA GLU A 70 -29.55 -7.54 -5.48
C GLU A 70 -28.81 -6.99 -6.71
N ILE A 71 -27.48 -7.12 -6.71
CA ILE A 71 -26.61 -6.77 -7.82
C ILE A 71 -25.71 -7.95 -8.10
N SER A 72 -25.58 -8.36 -9.36
CA SER A 72 -24.64 -9.40 -9.74
C SER A 72 -23.73 -8.99 -10.90
N PHE A 73 -22.56 -9.62 -10.96
CA PHE A 73 -21.66 -9.53 -12.10
C PHE A 73 -20.76 -10.75 -12.20
N LYS A 74 -20.31 -11.06 -13.42
CA LYS A 74 -19.37 -12.15 -13.67
C LYS A 74 -17.93 -11.69 -13.47
N LYS A 75 -17.05 -12.62 -13.08
CA LYS A 75 -15.61 -12.36 -12.93
C LYS A 75 -14.99 -11.79 -14.21
N ASP A 76 -15.44 -12.24 -15.38
CA ASP A 76 -14.90 -11.77 -16.64
C ASP A 76 -15.27 -10.30 -16.93
N ASP A 77 -16.40 -9.82 -16.44
CA ASP A 77 -16.78 -8.41 -16.52
C ASP A 77 -15.80 -7.53 -15.73
N LEU A 78 -15.45 -7.97 -14.51
CA LEU A 78 -14.49 -7.25 -13.67
C LEU A 78 -13.07 -7.30 -14.26
N ARG A 79 -12.62 -8.49 -14.74
CA ARG A 79 -11.33 -8.64 -15.40
C ARG A 79 -11.20 -7.76 -16.62
N LEU A 80 -12.21 -7.78 -17.48
CA LEU A 80 -12.24 -6.98 -18.70
C LEU A 80 -12.21 -5.48 -18.38
N TRP A 81 -12.98 -5.08 -17.36
CA TRP A 81 -12.99 -3.68 -16.93
C TRP A 81 -11.63 -3.26 -16.37
N ILE A 82 -11.01 -4.04 -15.47
CA ILE A 82 -9.68 -3.74 -14.92
C ILE A 82 -8.66 -3.59 -16.05
N ASN A 83 -8.63 -4.51 -17.02
CA ASN A 83 -7.66 -4.46 -18.10
C ASN A 83 -7.85 -3.25 -19.03
N ARG A 84 -9.10 -2.86 -19.30
CA ARG A 84 -9.42 -1.67 -20.11
C ARG A 84 -9.21 -0.35 -19.38
N HIS A 85 -9.48 -0.34 -18.08
CA HIS A 85 -9.39 0.87 -17.27
C HIS A 85 -7.92 1.25 -16.94
N ALA A 86 -6.98 0.31 -17.05
CA ALA A 86 -5.56 0.52 -16.73
C ALA A 86 -4.97 1.75 -17.43
N GLU A 87 -5.22 1.89 -18.74
CA GLU A 87 -4.68 2.99 -19.53
C GLU A 87 -5.16 4.36 -19.02
N SER A 88 -6.48 4.54 -18.88
CA SER A 88 -7.05 5.81 -18.42
C SER A 88 -6.63 6.17 -16.99
N PHE A 89 -6.49 5.18 -16.11
CA PHE A 89 -6.01 5.40 -14.76
C PHE A 89 -4.55 5.86 -14.76
N LEU A 90 -3.70 5.17 -15.51
CA LEU A 90 -2.26 5.48 -15.55
C LEU A 90 -1.97 6.79 -16.30
N GLN A 91 -2.74 7.13 -17.34
CA GLN A 91 -2.68 8.44 -17.97
C GLN A 91 -2.96 9.57 -16.97
N LYS A 92 -3.99 9.43 -16.14
CA LYS A 92 -4.30 10.39 -15.06
C LYS A 92 -3.21 10.40 -13.98
N LEU A 93 -2.71 9.22 -13.57
CA LEU A 93 -1.67 9.11 -12.55
C LEU A 93 -0.37 9.78 -12.98
N LEU A 94 0.03 9.61 -14.23
CA LEU A 94 1.30 10.14 -14.76
C LEU A 94 1.15 11.51 -15.46
N ASN A 95 -0.07 12.05 -15.55
CA ASN A 95 -0.40 13.27 -16.33
C ASN A 95 0.06 13.19 -17.78
N ASP A 96 -0.06 12.02 -18.40
CA ASP A 96 0.35 11.77 -19.78
C ASP A 96 -0.79 11.12 -20.58
N ASN A 97 -1.55 11.93 -21.30
CA ASN A 97 -2.67 11.47 -22.13
C ASN A 97 -2.21 10.72 -23.41
N SER A 98 -0.92 10.73 -23.72
CA SER A 98 -0.34 10.01 -24.86
C SER A 98 0.14 8.60 -24.50
N LEU A 99 0.13 8.27 -23.21
CA LEU A 99 0.58 6.98 -22.71
C LEU A 99 -0.29 5.85 -23.25
N VAL A 100 0.33 4.89 -23.93
CA VAL A 100 -0.29 3.64 -24.34
C VAL A 100 -0.06 2.58 -23.28
N CYS A 101 -1.12 1.87 -22.89
CA CYS A 101 -1.07 0.81 -21.90
C CYS A 101 -1.85 -0.42 -22.37
N ASN A 102 -1.17 -1.35 -23.01
CA ASN A 102 -1.72 -2.63 -23.43
C ASN A 102 -1.21 -3.73 -22.49
N VAL A 103 -2.02 -4.03 -21.48
CA VAL A 103 -1.69 -4.98 -20.41
C VAL A 103 -2.83 -5.94 -20.16
N ASN A 104 -2.52 -7.10 -19.58
CA ASN A 104 -3.50 -8.07 -19.17
C ASN A 104 -3.16 -8.63 -17.78
N PHE A 105 -3.96 -8.28 -16.79
CA PHE A 105 -3.94 -8.89 -15.47
C PHE A 105 -4.74 -10.19 -15.50
N ILE A 106 -4.08 -11.28 -15.16
CA ILE A 106 -4.66 -12.62 -15.07
C ILE A 106 -4.75 -12.97 -13.58
N PHE A 107 -5.95 -13.09 -13.08
CA PHE A 107 -6.23 -13.45 -11.68
C PHE A 107 -7.53 -14.25 -11.61
N ASP A 108 -7.78 -14.92 -10.52
CA ASP A 108 -9.01 -15.69 -10.34
C ASP A 108 -9.79 -15.19 -9.13
N ILE A 109 -11.11 -15.13 -9.30
CA ILE A 109 -12.12 -14.89 -8.27
C ILE A 109 -13.29 -15.84 -8.50
N GLU A 110 -14.30 -15.83 -7.63
CA GLU A 110 -15.52 -16.59 -7.84
C GLU A 110 -16.16 -16.22 -9.18
N ASP A 111 -16.73 -17.20 -9.90
CA ASP A 111 -17.26 -17.04 -11.27
C ASP A 111 -18.32 -15.96 -11.38
N GLU A 112 -19.14 -15.83 -10.33
CA GLU A 112 -20.19 -14.83 -10.20
C GLU A 112 -20.17 -14.23 -8.79
N ILE A 113 -20.27 -12.93 -8.72
CA ILE A 113 -20.36 -12.18 -7.47
C ILE A 113 -21.80 -11.68 -7.34
N ASN A 114 -22.50 -12.17 -6.33
CA ASN A 114 -23.86 -11.78 -6.00
C ASN A 114 -23.85 -10.94 -4.72
N ILE A 115 -24.30 -9.70 -4.82
CA ILE A 115 -24.33 -8.72 -3.72
C ILE A 115 -25.78 -8.50 -3.36
N LYS A 116 -26.13 -8.78 -2.10
CA LYS A 116 -27.45 -8.50 -1.55
C LYS A 116 -27.33 -7.40 -0.51
N VAL A 117 -28.21 -6.41 -0.62
CA VAL A 117 -28.27 -5.28 0.32
C VAL A 117 -29.62 -5.26 1.00
N GLU A 118 -29.60 -5.31 2.32
CA GLU A 118 -30.78 -5.16 3.17
C GLU A 118 -30.74 -3.80 3.86
N ARG A 119 -31.75 -2.97 3.61
CA ARG A 119 -31.95 -1.72 4.34
C ARG A 119 -32.61 -2.03 5.70
N LYS A 120 -32.00 -1.59 6.78
CA LYS A 120 -32.55 -1.71 8.14
C LYS A 120 -32.67 -0.36 8.79
N ILE A 121 -33.76 -0.20 9.58
CA ILE A 121 -33.89 0.94 10.49
C ILE A 121 -33.29 0.48 11.81
N SER A 122 -32.31 1.23 12.31
CA SER A 122 -31.59 0.95 13.55
C SER A 122 -31.65 2.15 14.48
N GLN A 123 -31.69 1.90 15.80
CA GLN A 123 -31.70 2.96 16.83
C GLN A 123 -30.35 2.99 17.54
N ARG A 124 -29.89 4.17 17.87
CA ARG A 124 -28.63 4.41 18.60
C ARG A 124 -28.91 4.68 20.08
N GLY A 125 -29.44 3.64 20.80
CA GLY A 125 -29.85 3.77 22.23
C GLY A 125 -31.33 4.17 22.41
N ASP A 126 -31.82 4.11 23.64
CA ASP A 126 -33.24 4.19 23.96
C ASP A 126 -33.92 5.56 23.66
N ASN A 127 -33.18 6.62 23.36
CA ASN A 127 -33.67 7.98 23.08
C ASN A 127 -33.08 8.61 21.81
N ALA A 128 -32.50 7.86 20.90
CA ALA A 128 -31.88 8.39 19.69
C ALA A 128 -32.83 8.29 18.48
N GLU A 129 -32.70 9.22 17.54
CA GLU A 129 -33.40 9.18 16.27
C GLU A 129 -33.04 7.89 15.49
N ASP A 130 -34.06 7.32 14.83
CA ASP A 130 -33.87 6.19 13.92
C ASP A 130 -32.92 6.56 12.79
N TYR A 131 -31.99 5.69 12.50
CA TYR A 131 -31.11 5.86 11.34
C TYR A 131 -31.17 4.66 10.41
N VAL A 132 -31.01 4.90 9.13
CA VAL A 132 -30.90 3.84 8.12
C VAL A 132 -29.53 3.18 8.25
N ALA A 133 -29.51 1.85 8.21
CA ALA A 133 -28.29 1.05 8.10
C ALA A 133 -28.40 0.12 6.89
N TYR A 134 -27.29 -0.14 6.23
CA TYR A 134 -27.20 -1.08 5.12
C TYR A 134 -26.43 -2.31 5.58
N LYS A 135 -27.05 -3.49 5.48
CA LYS A 135 -26.40 -4.78 5.66
C LYS A 135 -26.08 -5.33 4.28
N VAL A 136 -24.81 -5.54 4.00
CA VAL A 136 -24.33 -6.06 2.71
C VAL A 136 -23.88 -7.50 2.90
N SER A 137 -24.37 -8.40 2.04
CA SER A 137 -23.93 -9.79 1.95
C SER A 137 -23.38 -10.04 0.55
N ILE A 138 -22.29 -10.80 0.45
CA ILE A 138 -21.67 -11.16 -0.83
C ILE A 138 -21.55 -12.67 -0.90
N ASN A 139 -22.14 -13.28 -1.94
CA ASN A 139 -22.22 -14.73 -2.13
C ASN A 139 -22.69 -15.44 -0.83
N GLU A 140 -23.83 -14.96 -0.29
CA GLU A 140 -24.46 -15.44 0.93
C GLU A 140 -23.67 -15.27 2.24
N LYS A 141 -22.46 -14.71 2.16
CA LYS A 141 -21.64 -14.38 3.33
C LYS A 141 -21.90 -12.94 3.76
N GLU A 142 -22.15 -12.70 5.04
CA GLU A 142 -22.25 -11.34 5.56
C GLU A 142 -20.88 -10.64 5.44
N ALA A 143 -20.82 -9.59 4.62
CA ALA A 143 -19.60 -8.86 4.39
C ALA A 143 -19.41 -7.71 5.40
N SER A 144 -20.45 -6.90 5.63
CA SER A 144 -20.40 -5.75 6.54
C SER A 144 -21.78 -5.13 6.79
N ALA A 145 -21.90 -4.38 7.89
CA ALA A 145 -23.03 -3.50 8.16
C ALA A 145 -22.53 -2.05 8.21
N PHE A 146 -23.21 -1.15 7.52
CA PHE A 146 -22.83 0.27 7.41
C PHE A 146 -23.92 1.18 7.97
N PRO A 147 -23.54 2.21 8.79
CA PRO A 147 -24.46 3.26 9.23
C PRO A 147 -25.02 4.03 8.03
N GLY A 148 -26.21 4.57 8.16
CA GLY A 148 -26.97 5.20 7.08
C GLY A 148 -26.43 6.55 6.57
N PHE A 149 -25.35 7.08 7.14
CA PHE A 149 -24.64 8.21 6.54
C PHE A 149 -23.81 7.77 5.32
N PHE A 150 -23.56 6.46 5.13
CA PHE A 150 -23.12 5.91 3.87
C PHE A 150 -24.34 5.77 2.94
N GLY A 151 -24.24 6.28 1.72
CA GLY A 151 -25.21 5.94 0.68
C GLY A 151 -25.16 4.45 0.31
N LEU A 152 -26.20 3.94 -0.34
CA LEU A 152 -26.24 2.56 -0.82
C LEU A 152 -24.99 2.18 -1.62
N LYS A 153 -24.56 3.07 -2.55
CA LYS A 153 -23.38 2.87 -3.38
C LYS A 153 -22.11 2.72 -2.57
N ASP A 154 -21.94 3.58 -1.57
CA ASP A 154 -20.77 3.52 -0.69
C ASP A 154 -20.77 2.22 0.11
N ALA A 155 -21.91 1.83 0.71
CA ALA A 155 -22.02 0.58 1.46
C ALA A 155 -21.60 -0.63 0.61
N VAL A 156 -22.04 -0.70 -0.65
CA VAL A 156 -21.68 -1.79 -1.58
C VAL A 156 -20.18 -1.80 -1.86
N VAL A 157 -19.58 -0.68 -2.25
CA VAL A 157 -18.15 -0.68 -2.63
C VAL A 157 -17.23 -0.85 -1.43
N TYR A 158 -17.61 -0.35 -0.25
CA TYR A 158 -16.87 -0.57 1.01
C TYR A 158 -16.97 -2.01 1.52
N ALA A 159 -18.01 -2.77 1.15
CA ALA A 159 -18.10 -4.21 1.40
C ALA A 159 -17.32 -5.02 0.36
N LEU A 160 -17.53 -4.69 -0.93
CA LEU A 160 -16.97 -5.44 -2.07
C LEU A 160 -15.45 -5.36 -2.12
N GLY A 161 -14.87 -4.18 -1.91
CA GLY A 161 -13.43 -3.99 -1.98
C GLY A 161 -12.66 -4.92 -1.04
N PRO A 162 -12.89 -4.87 0.27
CA PRO A 162 -12.26 -5.79 1.21
C PRO A 162 -12.56 -7.26 0.96
N TYR A 163 -13.75 -7.60 0.45
CA TYR A 163 -14.10 -8.95 0.08
C TYR A 163 -13.19 -9.49 -1.02
N LEU A 164 -13.07 -8.75 -2.14
CA LEU A 164 -12.20 -9.13 -3.26
C LEU A 164 -10.72 -9.13 -2.87
N GLN A 165 -10.28 -8.15 -2.10
CA GLN A 165 -8.88 -8.12 -1.62
C GLN A 165 -8.55 -9.31 -0.72
N ARG A 166 -9.44 -9.73 0.20
CA ARG A 166 -9.22 -10.94 1.00
C ARG A 166 -9.17 -12.19 0.14
N TYR A 167 -9.97 -12.25 -0.91
CA TYR A 167 -9.96 -13.38 -1.83
C TYR A 167 -8.63 -13.48 -2.58
N LEU A 168 -8.09 -12.37 -3.07
CA LEU A 168 -6.87 -12.30 -3.88
C LEU A 168 -5.58 -12.33 -3.04
N PHE A 169 -5.58 -11.61 -1.91
CA PHE A 169 -4.39 -11.32 -1.13
C PHE A 169 -4.45 -11.84 0.31
N ASP A 170 -5.49 -12.62 0.68
CA ASP A 170 -5.81 -13.11 2.03
C ASP A 170 -6.17 -12.00 3.05
N ARG A 171 -5.97 -10.74 2.72
CA ARG A 171 -6.26 -9.58 3.57
C ARG A 171 -6.75 -8.39 2.74
N ALA A 172 -7.45 -7.48 3.41
CA ALA A 172 -7.74 -6.18 2.82
C ALA A 172 -6.60 -5.20 3.11
N TYR A 173 -6.20 -4.43 2.11
CA TYR A 173 -5.06 -3.52 2.17
C TYR A 173 -5.48 -2.08 1.88
N LYS A 174 -4.92 -1.14 2.64
CA LYS A 174 -4.78 0.24 2.18
C LYS A 174 -3.61 0.30 1.21
N VAL A 175 -3.83 0.89 0.05
CA VAL A 175 -2.78 1.05 -0.98
C VAL A 175 -2.19 2.45 -0.86
N VAL A 176 -0.87 2.53 -0.84
CA VAL A 176 -0.13 3.78 -0.65
C VAL A 176 0.98 3.89 -1.68
N ILE A 177 1.12 5.06 -2.29
CA ILE A 177 2.21 5.34 -3.21
C ILE A 177 3.21 6.31 -2.59
N LEU A 178 4.49 5.94 -2.64
CA LEU A 178 5.62 6.73 -2.16
C LEU A 178 6.56 7.01 -3.34
N PRO A 179 6.35 8.12 -4.08
CA PRO A 179 7.11 8.44 -5.28
C PRO A 179 8.56 8.83 -4.98
N PRO A 180 9.44 8.92 -5.99
CA PRO A 180 10.79 9.44 -5.82
C PRO A 180 10.75 10.93 -5.45
N ALA A 181 11.81 11.43 -4.81
CA ALA A 181 11.96 12.82 -4.38
C ALA A 181 10.84 13.34 -3.44
N ARG A 182 10.12 12.43 -2.76
CA ARG A 182 9.03 12.75 -1.82
C ARG A 182 9.48 13.64 -0.66
N GLY A 183 10.77 13.56 -0.28
CA GLY A 183 11.34 14.39 0.78
C GLY A 183 11.29 15.88 0.49
N SER A 184 11.29 16.31 -0.77
CA SER A 184 11.12 17.71 -1.15
C SER A 184 9.72 18.22 -0.85
N LEU A 185 8.71 17.37 -1.03
CA LEU A 185 7.31 17.73 -0.81
C LEU A 185 6.95 17.83 0.68
N VAL A 186 7.57 17.02 1.54
CA VAL A 186 7.28 17.03 2.98
C VAL A 186 8.13 18.02 3.75
N GLY A 187 9.24 18.47 3.17
CA GLY A 187 10.16 19.42 3.79
C GLY A 187 9.73 20.90 3.78
N GLU A 188 8.68 21.26 3.07
CA GLU A 188 8.19 22.65 3.03
C GLU A 188 7.23 22.96 4.19
N ASN A 189 7.24 24.22 4.66
CA ASN A 189 6.42 24.69 5.79
C ASN A 189 4.93 24.90 5.44
N PHE A 190 4.41 24.29 4.38
CA PHE A 190 3.01 24.36 4.00
C PHE A 190 2.22 23.19 4.58
N SER A 191 0.95 23.40 4.88
CA SER A 191 0.07 22.29 5.22
C SER A 191 -0.04 21.32 4.03
N VAL A 192 -0.13 20.04 4.32
CA VAL A 192 -0.29 19.02 3.26
C VAL A 192 -1.55 19.31 2.43
N LYS A 193 -2.61 19.84 3.04
CA LYS A 193 -3.86 20.21 2.37
C LYS A 193 -3.66 21.26 1.29
N ASP A 194 -2.81 22.28 1.51
CA ASP A 194 -2.55 23.32 0.52
C ASP A 194 -1.73 22.78 -0.66
N LYS A 195 -0.87 21.80 -0.41
CA LYS A 195 -0.08 21.12 -1.44
C LYS A 195 -0.95 20.21 -2.31
N VAL A 196 -1.86 19.43 -1.70
CA VAL A 196 -2.81 18.57 -2.43
C VAL A 196 -3.60 19.35 -3.44
N SER A 197 -4.08 20.55 -3.09
CA SER A 197 -4.87 21.40 -4.00
C SER A 197 -4.10 21.92 -5.22
N ARG A 198 -2.75 21.88 -5.18
CA ARG A 198 -1.86 22.37 -6.24
C ARG A 198 -1.16 21.25 -7.02
N SER A 199 -1.34 20.01 -6.58
CA SER A 199 -0.70 18.84 -7.18
C SER A 199 -1.71 18.04 -8.00
N SER A 200 -1.22 17.28 -8.97
CA SER A 200 -2.01 16.36 -9.79
C SER A 200 -1.28 15.02 -9.96
N GLY A 201 -2.02 14.00 -10.36
CA GLY A 201 -1.47 12.69 -10.65
C GLY A 201 -0.79 12.02 -9.45
N LEU A 202 0.37 11.43 -9.70
CA LEU A 202 1.16 10.65 -8.76
C LEU A 202 1.41 11.37 -7.42
N TYR A 203 1.81 12.64 -7.49
CA TYR A 203 2.14 13.42 -6.30
C TYR A 203 0.91 13.87 -5.51
N ALA A 204 -0.24 14.07 -6.18
CA ALA A 204 -1.50 14.35 -5.50
C ALA A 204 -1.95 13.13 -4.68
N ASN A 205 -1.89 11.94 -5.27
CA ASN A 205 -2.23 10.69 -4.57
C ASN A 205 -1.32 10.47 -3.36
N PHE A 206 -0.01 10.66 -3.54
CA PHE A 206 0.94 10.60 -2.42
C PHE A 206 0.60 11.57 -1.29
N LEU A 207 0.33 12.84 -1.60
CA LEU A 207 0.03 13.86 -0.60
C LEU A 207 -1.29 13.60 0.13
N GLN A 208 -2.31 13.07 -0.56
CA GLN A 208 -3.57 12.66 0.07
C GLN A 208 -3.35 11.50 1.06
N ASP A 209 -2.61 10.48 0.64
CA ASP A 209 -2.26 9.36 1.50
C ASP A 209 -1.42 9.80 2.70
N TYR A 210 -0.46 10.69 2.48
CA TYR A 210 0.40 11.22 3.53
C TYR A 210 -0.39 12.08 4.54
N ASP A 211 -1.31 12.94 4.08
CA ASP A 211 -2.20 13.71 4.96
C ASP A 211 -3.05 12.78 5.83
N PHE A 212 -3.58 11.71 5.23
CA PHE A 212 -4.30 10.69 5.98
C PHE A 212 -3.42 10.03 7.05
N ALA A 213 -2.18 9.65 6.71
CA ALA A 213 -1.25 9.05 7.66
C ALA A 213 -0.90 9.98 8.84
N LEU A 214 -0.87 11.29 8.62
CA LEU A 214 -0.57 12.27 9.66
C LEU A 214 -1.75 12.53 10.62
N ARG A 215 -2.98 12.42 10.12
CA ARG A 215 -4.20 12.74 10.90
C ARG A 215 -4.81 11.55 11.61
N SER A 216 -4.59 10.35 11.08
CA SER A 216 -5.21 9.12 11.59
C SER A 216 -4.16 8.28 12.30
N VAL A 217 -4.42 7.92 13.53
CA VAL A 217 -3.62 6.91 14.25
C VAL A 217 -4.48 5.66 14.33
N TRP A 218 -4.07 4.62 13.64
CA TRP A 218 -4.78 3.33 13.60
C TRP A 218 -3.84 2.23 14.11
N GLY A 219 -4.33 1.49 15.06
CA GLY A 219 -3.60 0.39 15.67
C GLY A 219 -3.34 0.62 17.15
N SER A 220 -3.30 -0.43 17.90
CA SER A 220 -2.95 -0.46 19.32
C SER A 220 -2.21 -1.76 19.61
N GLY A 221 -1.22 -1.71 20.48
CA GLY A 221 -0.57 -2.92 20.97
C GLY A 221 0.98 -2.91 20.93
N SER A 222 1.55 -4.11 21.04
CA SER A 222 3.01 -4.33 21.16
C SER A 222 3.82 -3.82 19.97
N ASP A 223 3.20 -3.69 18.81
CA ASP A 223 3.88 -3.24 17.58
C ASP A 223 4.20 -1.74 17.60
N GLU A 224 3.43 -0.93 18.31
CA GLU A 224 3.70 0.51 18.46
C GLU A 224 5.09 0.77 19.05
N GLN A 225 5.37 0.16 20.18
CA GLN A 225 6.67 0.34 20.86
C GLN A 225 7.81 -0.13 19.98
N PHE A 226 7.62 -1.25 19.27
CA PHE A 226 8.60 -1.80 18.34
C PHE A 226 8.92 -0.83 17.21
N PHE A 227 7.90 -0.32 16.51
CA PHE A 227 8.12 0.62 15.40
C PHE A 227 8.70 1.94 15.90
N ASN A 228 8.19 2.50 16.99
CA ASN A 228 8.71 3.74 17.56
C ASN A 228 10.19 3.64 17.95
N ALA A 229 10.61 2.55 18.60
CA ALA A 229 12.00 2.34 18.97
C ALA A 229 12.92 2.24 17.74
N ARG A 230 12.47 1.53 16.70
CA ARG A 230 13.24 1.33 15.47
C ARG A 230 13.33 2.61 14.63
N ILE A 231 12.23 3.33 14.50
CA ILE A 231 12.20 4.65 13.85
C ILE A 231 13.14 5.61 14.57
N LYS A 232 13.05 5.67 15.91
CA LYS A 232 13.93 6.53 16.73
C LYS A 232 15.42 6.22 16.50
N LYS A 233 15.78 4.93 16.40
CA LYS A 233 17.15 4.52 16.08
C LYS A 233 17.57 4.97 14.69
N LEU A 234 16.69 4.83 13.69
CA LEU A 234 16.96 5.12 12.29
C LEU A 234 17.16 6.63 12.03
N VAL A 235 16.33 7.48 12.63
CA VAL A 235 16.37 8.94 12.40
C VAL A 235 17.10 9.73 13.50
N GLY A 236 17.56 9.05 14.55
CA GLY A 236 18.25 9.70 15.67
C GLY A 236 17.37 10.58 16.56
N GLY A 237 16.05 10.38 16.52
CA GLY A 237 15.08 11.19 17.25
C GLY A 237 13.66 10.63 17.11
N GLU A 238 12.67 11.40 17.54
CA GLU A 238 11.26 11.02 17.47
C GLU A 238 10.51 11.89 16.44
N LEU A 239 9.82 11.25 15.49
CA LEU A 239 8.95 11.95 14.54
C LEU A 239 7.64 12.33 15.23
N LYS A 240 7.28 13.61 15.15
CA LYS A 240 6.06 14.18 15.74
C LYS A 240 5.33 15.08 14.75
N THR A 241 4.01 15.17 14.93
CA THR A 241 3.17 16.13 14.21
C THR A 241 2.53 17.07 15.22
N LYS A 242 2.61 18.37 14.99
CA LYS A 242 1.95 19.40 15.79
C LYS A 242 1.34 20.43 14.83
N GLU A 243 0.04 20.65 14.94
CA GLU A 243 -0.71 21.63 14.12
C GLU A 243 -0.50 21.41 12.60
N GLY A 244 -0.41 20.13 12.17
CA GLY A 244 -0.18 19.76 10.77
C GLY A 244 1.27 19.89 10.29
N ILE A 245 2.19 20.38 11.13
CA ILE A 245 3.62 20.49 10.84
C ILE A 245 4.36 19.30 11.43
N GLN A 246 5.30 18.74 10.68
CA GLN A 246 6.10 17.59 11.09
C GLN A 246 7.43 18.04 11.68
N TYR A 247 7.81 17.40 12.78
CA TYR A 247 9.04 17.67 13.52
C TYR A 247 9.83 16.40 13.81
N LEU A 248 11.14 16.56 13.89
CA LEU A 248 12.05 15.62 14.53
C LEU A 248 12.43 16.15 15.91
N GLU A 249 12.03 15.46 16.95
CA GLU A 249 12.44 15.75 18.33
C GLU A 249 13.73 14.97 18.64
N LEU A 250 14.80 15.71 18.87
CA LEU A 250 16.11 15.14 19.18
C LEU A 250 16.18 14.68 20.65
N PRO A 251 17.09 13.76 21.00
CA PRO A 251 17.31 13.34 22.40
C PRO A 251 17.68 14.49 23.35
N THR A 252 18.17 15.60 22.82
CA THR A 252 18.48 16.83 23.57
C THR A 252 17.23 17.63 23.97
N GLY A 253 16.04 17.22 23.56
CA GLY A 253 14.77 17.95 23.73
C GLY A 253 14.54 19.06 22.70
N ARG A 254 15.47 19.27 21.77
CA ARG A 254 15.29 20.24 20.67
C ARG A 254 14.36 19.66 19.60
N SER A 255 13.33 20.40 19.25
CA SER A 255 12.44 20.09 18.11
C SER A 255 12.95 20.77 16.84
N LEU A 256 13.13 20.00 15.78
CA LEU A 256 13.60 20.47 14.48
C LEU A 256 12.47 20.25 13.46
N PRO A 257 11.97 21.29 12.76
CA PRO A 257 11.02 21.09 11.66
C PRO A 257 11.63 20.15 10.60
N LEU A 258 10.83 19.26 9.99
CA LEU A 258 11.35 18.35 8.95
C LEU A 258 11.96 19.10 7.76
N SER A 259 11.50 20.32 7.46
CA SER A 259 12.11 21.19 6.46
C SER A 259 13.60 21.49 6.72
N ALA A 260 14.01 21.52 7.97
CA ALA A 260 15.40 21.75 8.40
C ALA A 260 16.16 20.44 8.72
N ALA A 261 15.52 19.30 8.60
CA ALA A 261 16.17 17.99 8.80
C ALA A 261 17.02 17.59 7.60
N ALA A 262 17.92 16.62 7.80
CA ALA A 262 18.74 16.05 6.73
C ALA A 262 17.85 15.47 5.61
N SER A 263 18.33 15.51 4.36
CA SER A 263 17.61 15.00 3.19
C SER A 263 17.19 13.52 3.36
N SER A 264 18.06 12.72 3.94
CA SER A 264 17.77 11.32 4.26
C SER A 264 16.55 11.15 5.18
N ILE A 265 16.42 11.98 6.21
CA ILE A 265 15.29 11.95 7.15
C ILE A 265 14.02 12.43 6.46
N ARG A 266 14.11 13.50 5.65
CA ARG A 266 12.95 13.99 4.89
C ARG A 266 12.44 12.94 3.90
N GLU A 267 13.34 12.26 3.20
CA GLU A 267 12.98 11.23 2.21
C GLU A 267 12.34 10.00 2.86
N LEU A 268 12.82 9.57 4.03
CA LEU A 268 12.27 8.44 4.76
C LEU A 268 10.99 8.76 5.55
N SER A 269 10.81 10.01 5.99
CA SER A 269 9.76 10.36 6.94
C SER A 269 8.34 9.96 6.51
N PRO A 270 7.92 10.03 5.23
CA PRO A 270 6.59 9.55 4.85
C PRO A 270 6.38 8.07 5.15
N LEU A 271 7.31 7.20 4.76
CA LEU A 271 7.26 5.77 5.08
C LEU A 271 7.19 5.57 6.60
N LEU A 272 8.03 6.30 7.34
CA LEU A 272 8.12 6.15 8.79
C LEU A 272 6.83 6.63 9.51
N PHE A 273 6.18 7.69 9.03
CA PHE A 273 4.88 8.13 9.57
C PHE A 273 3.79 7.10 9.28
N PHE A 274 3.76 6.50 8.09
CA PHE A 274 2.84 5.41 7.81
C PHE A 274 3.06 4.23 8.78
N LEU A 275 4.29 3.79 8.96
CA LEU A 275 4.61 2.68 9.86
C LEU A 275 4.33 3.02 11.32
N LYS A 276 4.54 4.28 11.71
CA LYS A 276 4.27 4.76 13.07
C LYS A 276 2.78 4.84 13.38
N ASN A 277 1.98 5.37 12.47
CA ASN A 277 0.59 5.73 12.73
C ASN A 277 -0.41 4.65 12.29
N HIS A 278 0.03 3.70 11.47
CA HIS A 278 -0.79 2.61 10.91
C HIS A 278 -0.21 1.22 11.22
N TYR A 279 0.51 1.08 12.33
CA TYR A 279 1.00 -0.23 12.77
C TYR A 279 -0.16 -1.19 13.04
N GLY A 280 0.02 -2.46 12.66
CA GLY A 280 -1.02 -3.49 12.78
C GLY A 280 -2.12 -3.41 11.72
N THR A 281 -2.09 -2.44 10.80
CA THR A 281 -2.97 -2.40 9.62
C THR A 281 -2.26 -2.97 8.39
N ASN A 282 -3.05 -3.59 7.51
CA ASN A 282 -2.50 -4.10 6.25
C ASN A 282 -2.32 -2.94 5.26
N VAL A 283 -1.08 -2.65 4.89
CA VAL A 283 -0.73 -1.62 3.91
C VAL A 283 0.07 -2.25 2.78
N SER A 284 -0.29 -1.89 1.55
CA SER A 284 0.49 -2.18 0.35
C SER A 284 1.20 -0.92 -0.10
N PHE A 285 2.54 -0.95 -0.11
CA PHE A 285 3.37 0.17 -0.51
C PHE A 285 3.91 0.00 -1.93
N CYS A 286 3.55 0.92 -2.81
CA CYS A 286 4.29 1.20 -4.04
C CYS A 286 5.42 2.18 -3.68
N LEU A 287 6.64 1.68 -3.53
CA LEU A 287 7.77 2.40 -2.94
C LEU A 287 8.88 2.60 -3.97
N GLU A 288 9.09 3.85 -4.37
CA GLU A 288 10.17 4.22 -5.28
C GLU A 288 11.43 4.62 -4.50
N GLU A 289 12.54 4.01 -4.87
CA GLU A 289 13.89 4.34 -4.39
C GLU A 289 13.96 4.60 -2.87
N PRO A 290 13.66 3.60 -2.02
CA PRO A 290 13.74 3.77 -0.56
C PRO A 290 15.13 4.13 -0.06
N GLU A 291 16.16 3.90 -0.86
CA GLU A 291 17.57 4.21 -0.59
C GLU A 291 17.95 5.67 -0.85
N ALA A 292 17.09 6.46 -1.49
CA ALA A 292 17.43 7.81 -1.93
C ALA A 292 17.96 8.69 -0.77
N HIS A 293 19.10 9.33 -0.99
CA HIS A 293 19.81 10.16 0.00
C HIS A 293 20.28 9.45 1.28
N LEU A 294 20.22 8.10 1.35
CA LEU A 294 20.64 7.36 2.54
C LEU A 294 22.12 6.97 2.50
N HIS A 295 22.79 7.13 3.66
CA HIS A 295 24.07 6.49 3.86
C HIS A 295 23.97 4.95 3.74
N PRO A 296 24.97 4.24 3.21
CA PRO A 296 24.94 2.78 3.05
C PRO A 296 24.41 1.99 4.26
N GLN A 297 24.82 2.34 5.46
CA GLN A 297 24.34 1.68 6.68
C GLN A 297 22.83 1.87 6.89
N MET A 298 22.28 3.06 6.61
CA MET A 298 20.85 3.31 6.71
C MET A 298 20.06 2.52 5.66
N GLN A 299 20.62 2.29 4.47
CA GLN A 299 20.01 1.45 3.44
C GLN A 299 19.84 0.00 3.92
N VAL A 300 20.85 -0.53 4.63
CA VAL A 300 20.78 -1.85 5.28
C VAL A 300 19.69 -1.88 6.36
N ASP A 301 19.64 -0.85 7.22
CA ASP A 301 18.64 -0.77 8.30
C ASP A 301 17.21 -0.63 7.74
N VAL A 302 17.03 0.07 6.61
CA VAL A 302 15.75 0.16 5.89
C VAL A 302 15.38 -1.19 5.28
N ALA A 303 16.31 -1.91 4.65
CA ALA A 303 16.05 -3.25 4.11
C ALA A 303 15.60 -4.23 5.21
N ASP A 304 16.22 -4.18 6.40
CA ASP A 304 15.80 -4.96 7.57
C ASP A 304 14.38 -4.59 8.02
N MET A 305 14.06 -3.30 8.04
CA MET A 305 12.72 -2.83 8.42
C MET A 305 11.65 -3.29 7.42
N LEU A 306 11.93 -3.23 6.11
CA LEU A 306 11.02 -3.71 5.08
C LEU A 306 10.77 -5.22 5.21
N ALA A 307 11.81 -6.02 5.48
CA ALA A 307 11.68 -7.47 5.71
C ALA A 307 10.80 -7.77 6.92
N ILE A 308 10.99 -7.05 8.03
CA ILE A 308 10.15 -7.20 9.23
C ILE A 308 8.70 -6.83 8.93
N CYS A 309 8.46 -5.73 8.23
CA CYS A 309 7.11 -5.32 7.83
C CYS A 309 6.45 -6.37 6.93
N LEU A 310 7.19 -6.94 5.96
CA LEU A 310 6.70 -8.03 5.11
C LEU A 310 6.24 -9.23 5.94
N ASN A 311 7.05 -9.66 6.92
CA ASN A 311 6.71 -10.77 7.81
C ASN A 311 5.54 -10.45 8.76
N LYS A 312 5.22 -9.17 8.94
CA LYS A 312 4.00 -8.70 9.65
C LYS A 312 2.79 -8.58 8.72
N GLY A 313 2.95 -8.86 7.43
CA GLY A 313 1.86 -8.90 6.44
C GLY A 313 1.66 -7.63 5.63
N TYR A 314 2.62 -6.71 5.60
CA TYR A 314 2.64 -5.62 4.64
C TYR A 314 3.00 -6.13 3.25
N LEU A 315 2.56 -5.43 2.20
CA LEU A 315 2.97 -5.70 0.81
C LEU A 315 3.90 -4.59 0.34
N PHE A 316 4.89 -4.97 -0.49
CA PHE A 316 5.85 -4.03 -1.05
C PHE A 316 6.09 -4.26 -2.53
N GLN A 317 5.94 -3.22 -3.33
CA GLN A 317 6.41 -3.13 -4.70
C GLN A 317 7.49 -2.04 -4.72
N ILE A 318 8.75 -2.45 -4.91
CA ILE A 318 9.92 -1.59 -4.66
C ILE A 318 10.73 -1.43 -5.93
N THR A 319 11.03 -0.19 -6.33
CA THR A 319 12.12 0.06 -7.28
C THR A 319 13.39 0.41 -6.51
N THR A 320 14.54 -0.08 -6.95
CA THR A 320 15.82 0.23 -6.32
C THR A 320 16.98 0.19 -7.32
N HIS A 321 17.95 1.06 -7.09
CA HIS A 321 19.26 1.07 -7.73
C HIS A 321 20.39 0.73 -6.74
N SER A 322 20.06 0.39 -5.49
CA SER A 322 21.04 0.18 -4.43
C SER A 322 21.61 -1.22 -4.40
N ASP A 323 22.90 -1.33 -4.66
CA ASP A 323 23.64 -2.58 -4.42
C ASP A 323 23.65 -2.98 -2.94
N TYR A 324 23.68 -2.00 -2.02
CA TYR A 324 23.66 -2.27 -0.59
C TYR A 324 22.34 -2.91 -0.13
N MET A 325 21.21 -2.41 -0.63
CA MET A 325 19.91 -3.02 -0.36
C MET A 325 19.81 -4.42 -0.97
N MET A 326 20.24 -4.59 -2.22
CA MET A 326 20.23 -5.89 -2.90
C MET A 326 21.12 -6.92 -2.21
N GLN A 327 22.32 -6.52 -1.76
CA GLN A 327 23.20 -7.37 -0.97
C GLN A 327 22.54 -7.75 0.38
N ARG A 328 21.87 -6.78 1.02
CA ARG A 328 21.15 -7.06 2.28
C ARG A 328 19.98 -8.01 2.07
N PHE A 329 19.16 -7.83 1.03
CA PHE A 329 18.11 -8.79 0.70
C PHE A 329 18.66 -10.20 0.47
N ASN A 330 19.79 -10.35 -0.22
CA ASN A 330 20.45 -11.64 -0.39
C ASN A 330 20.88 -12.27 0.95
N GLN A 331 21.36 -11.47 1.90
CA GLN A 331 21.67 -11.95 3.26
C GLN A 331 20.39 -12.38 4.00
N LEU A 332 19.31 -11.61 3.88
CA LEU A 332 18.01 -11.90 4.48
C LEU A 332 17.38 -13.19 3.92
N PHE A 333 17.57 -13.50 2.64
CA PHE A 333 17.19 -14.80 2.06
C PHE A 333 17.99 -15.96 2.69
N LYS A 334 19.28 -15.78 2.94
CA LYS A 334 20.10 -16.80 3.65
C LYS A 334 19.60 -17.03 5.07
N LEU A 335 19.18 -15.95 5.75
CA LEU A 335 18.57 -16.05 7.09
C LEU A 335 17.21 -16.76 7.05
N GLY A 336 16.39 -16.50 6.01
CA GLY A 336 15.13 -17.21 5.79
C GLY A 336 15.35 -18.71 5.55
N ALA A 337 16.33 -19.07 4.72
CA ALA A 337 16.69 -20.46 4.48
C ALA A 337 17.25 -21.15 5.74
N LEU A 338 18.02 -20.44 6.55
CA LEU A 338 18.48 -20.94 7.86
C LEU A 338 17.30 -21.21 8.78
N LYS A 339 16.35 -20.27 8.88
CA LYS A 339 15.14 -20.41 9.72
C LYS A 339 14.27 -21.59 9.28
N GLU A 340 14.10 -21.78 7.96
CA GLU A 340 13.36 -22.92 7.41
C GLU A 340 14.02 -24.26 7.76
N LYS A 341 15.35 -24.31 7.73
CA LYS A 341 16.13 -25.52 7.98
C LYS A 341 16.30 -25.82 9.48
N ASP A 342 16.59 -24.81 10.29
CA ASP A 342 16.86 -24.92 11.74
C ASP A 342 16.51 -23.60 12.43
N ASN A 343 15.29 -23.54 12.97
CA ASN A 343 14.80 -22.34 13.65
C ASN A 343 15.59 -22.03 14.94
N ASN A 344 16.10 -23.04 15.65
CA ASN A 344 16.85 -22.80 16.88
C ASN A 344 18.18 -22.12 16.56
N LEU A 345 18.89 -22.61 15.54
CA LEU A 345 20.15 -22.01 15.10
C LEU A 345 19.92 -20.59 14.57
N PHE A 346 18.80 -20.34 13.88
CA PHE A 346 18.41 -18.99 13.45
C PHE A 346 18.19 -18.06 14.66
N GLU A 347 17.48 -18.52 15.69
CA GLU A 347 17.23 -17.72 16.90
C GLU A 347 18.52 -17.40 17.68
N GLU A 348 19.41 -18.37 17.82
CA GLU A 348 20.75 -18.16 18.41
C GLU A 348 21.54 -17.11 17.61
N TYR A 349 21.55 -17.23 16.28
CA TYR A 349 22.22 -16.28 15.40
C TYR A 349 21.61 -14.88 15.53
N ALA A 350 20.28 -14.77 15.53
CA ALA A 350 19.56 -13.50 15.65
C ALA A 350 19.87 -12.84 17.00
N GLN A 351 19.85 -13.60 18.11
CA GLN A 351 20.19 -13.09 19.44
C GLN A 351 21.64 -12.59 19.50
N LYS A 352 22.60 -13.39 19.02
CA LYS A 352 24.02 -13.02 18.99
C LYS A 352 24.30 -11.74 18.21
N ASN A 353 23.55 -11.49 17.13
CA ASN A 353 23.72 -10.34 16.26
C ASN A 353 22.71 -9.21 16.52
N SER A 354 21.93 -9.28 17.61
CA SER A 354 20.91 -8.29 17.98
C SER A 354 19.88 -8.04 16.86
N LEU A 355 19.57 -9.08 16.07
CA LEU A 355 18.53 -9.02 15.03
C LEU A 355 17.15 -9.33 15.62
N ASN A 356 16.12 -8.74 15.05
CA ASN A 356 14.74 -9.12 15.36
C ASN A 356 14.45 -10.50 14.74
N LYS A 357 13.60 -11.30 15.40
CA LYS A 357 13.19 -12.63 14.92
C LYS A 357 12.46 -12.63 13.55
N ASP A 358 11.98 -11.47 13.13
CA ASP A 358 11.33 -11.28 11.83
C ASP A 358 12.28 -10.68 10.77
N THR A 359 13.58 -10.56 11.06
CA THR A 359 14.61 -10.04 10.15
C THR A 359 15.10 -11.16 9.22
N TYR A 360 14.27 -11.59 8.30
CA TYR A 360 14.57 -12.58 7.25
C TYR A 360 13.64 -12.39 6.05
N LEU A 361 13.95 -12.99 4.91
CA LEU A 361 13.09 -13.06 3.74
C LEU A 361 12.83 -14.52 3.33
N ASP A 362 11.57 -14.85 3.10
CA ASP A 362 11.16 -16.13 2.53
C ASP A 362 11.14 -16.01 1.00
N LYS A 363 11.85 -16.91 0.31
CA LYS A 363 11.90 -16.98 -1.16
C LYS A 363 10.54 -17.17 -1.83
N ASN A 364 9.55 -17.72 -1.10
CA ASN A 364 8.23 -18.02 -1.64
C ASN A 364 7.32 -16.77 -1.71
N ILE A 365 7.65 -15.72 -0.97
CA ILE A 365 6.84 -14.49 -0.89
C ILE A 365 7.56 -13.25 -1.45
N VAL A 366 8.75 -13.44 -2.07
CA VAL A 366 9.52 -12.35 -2.67
C VAL A 366 9.90 -12.71 -4.11
N LYS A 367 9.71 -11.77 -5.03
CA LYS A 367 10.17 -11.87 -6.42
C LYS A 367 11.03 -10.67 -6.79
N GLY A 368 12.16 -10.94 -7.43
CA GLY A 368 13.05 -9.92 -7.99
C GLY A 368 13.01 -9.93 -9.51
N TYR A 369 12.96 -8.74 -10.12
CA TYR A 369 12.97 -8.55 -11.57
C TYR A 369 14.10 -7.61 -11.96
N TYR A 370 14.95 -8.07 -12.88
CA TYR A 370 16.07 -7.29 -13.38
C TYR A 370 15.79 -6.76 -14.79
N PHE A 371 15.87 -5.45 -14.96
CA PHE A 371 15.60 -4.73 -16.20
C PHE A 371 16.92 -4.50 -16.94
N THR A 372 17.02 -5.04 -18.16
CA THR A 372 18.20 -4.96 -19.06
C THR A 372 17.86 -4.25 -20.35
#